data_a94ed3cba35b891d27a093ae8fcf6c32
#
_entry.id   a94ed3cba35b891d27a093ae8fcf6c32
#
_cell.length_a   1.000
_cell.length_b   1.000
_cell.length_c   1.000
_cell.angle_alpha   90.00
_cell.angle_beta   90.00
_cell.angle_gamma   90.00
#
_symmetry.space_group_name_H-M   'P 1'
#
loop_
_entity.id
_entity.type
_entity.pdbx_description
1 polymer ?
#
loop_
_entity_poly.entity_id
_entity_poly.type
_entity_poly.pdbx_seq_one_letter_code
_entity_poly.pdbx_strand_id
1 'polypeptide(L)'
;MKRFIAIATLLLITVSLFSQGRIRDYGIKPGIFRTGEYNAITDVPGVKVGQVTIIEGEDVRTGVTAIIPHEGNLFRLKCPAAVYTGNGFGKLAGVTQIEELGNTESPIILTNTLSVAQGIEGVITYSLGQKGNESVGSVNAVVGETNDGSLNDIRGRHVTA
;
A
#
# COMPACT_ATOMS: atom_id res chain seq x y z
N MET A 1 -0.04 -48.95 -5.09
CA MET A 1 -0.89 -47.95 -4.41
C MET A 1 -0.10 -46.84 -3.73
N LYS A 2 0.82 -47.08 -2.77
CA LYS A 2 1.56 -46.00 -2.06
C LYS A 2 2.38 -45.08 -2.96
N ARG A 3 2.98 -45.56 -4.06
CA ARG A 3 3.73 -44.72 -5.04
C ARG A 3 2.82 -43.84 -5.89
N PHE A 4 1.62 -44.28 -6.24
CA PHE A 4 0.61 -43.48 -6.97
C PHE A 4 0.04 -42.38 -6.10
N ILE A 5 -0.18 -42.65 -4.81
CA ILE A 5 -0.63 -41.64 -3.85
C ILE A 5 0.42 -40.56 -3.66
N ALA A 6 1.69 -40.93 -3.54
CA ALA A 6 2.79 -39.96 -3.38
C ALA A 6 2.95 -39.03 -4.62
N ILE A 7 2.80 -39.59 -5.83
CA ILE A 7 2.87 -38.81 -7.08
C ILE A 7 1.65 -37.89 -7.21
N ALA A 8 0.45 -38.35 -6.86
CA ALA A 8 -0.75 -37.53 -6.86
C ALA A 8 -0.67 -36.39 -5.82
N THR A 9 -0.11 -36.65 -4.64
CA THR A 9 0.10 -35.62 -3.61
C THR A 9 1.14 -34.59 -4.05
N LEU A 10 2.21 -35.03 -4.73
CA LEU A 10 3.25 -34.14 -5.26
C LEU A 10 2.68 -33.24 -6.39
N LEU A 11 1.83 -33.79 -7.26
CA LEU A 11 1.16 -33.02 -8.31
C LEU A 11 0.16 -32.00 -7.73
N LEU A 12 -0.54 -32.33 -6.65
CA LEU A 12 -1.46 -31.39 -5.96
C LEU A 12 -0.70 -30.23 -5.28
N ILE A 13 0.49 -30.49 -4.75
CA ILE A 13 1.33 -29.43 -4.14
C ILE A 13 1.87 -28.48 -5.20
N THR A 14 2.17 -28.96 -6.40
CA THR A 14 2.68 -28.10 -7.49
C THR A 14 1.62 -27.17 -8.07
N VAL A 15 0.34 -27.54 -8.03
CA VAL A 15 -0.77 -26.67 -8.48
C VAL A 15 -0.99 -25.49 -7.53
N SER A 16 -0.62 -25.61 -6.26
CA SER A 16 -0.76 -24.55 -5.26
C SER A 16 0.29 -23.45 -5.36
N LEU A 17 1.30 -23.59 -6.20
CA LEU A 17 2.40 -22.63 -6.38
C LEU A 17 2.23 -21.68 -7.56
N PHE A 18 1.12 -21.76 -8.29
CA PHE A 18 0.83 -20.74 -9.29
C PHE A 18 0.37 -19.47 -8.58
N SER A 19 1.28 -18.52 -8.46
CA SER A 19 0.95 -17.12 -8.17
C SER A 19 -0.23 -16.70 -9.04
N GLN A 20 -1.19 -16.02 -8.45
CA GLN A 20 -2.29 -15.42 -9.22
C GLN A 20 -1.68 -14.57 -10.34
N GLY A 21 -2.02 -14.89 -11.58
CA GLY A 21 -1.53 -14.16 -12.74
C GLY A 21 -1.96 -12.68 -12.68
N ARG A 22 -1.11 -11.80 -13.15
CA ARG A 22 -1.45 -10.38 -13.30
C ARG A 22 -2.45 -10.23 -14.48
N ILE A 23 -3.23 -9.16 -14.48
CA ILE A 23 -4.21 -8.90 -15.53
C ILE A 23 -3.62 -8.94 -16.95
N ARG A 24 -2.35 -8.55 -17.11
CA ARG A 24 -1.63 -8.59 -18.39
C ARG A 24 -1.30 -10.02 -18.85
N ASP A 25 -1.15 -10.97 -17.93
CA ASP A 25 -0.91 -12.39 -18.24
C ASP A 25 -2.16 -13.01 -18.88
N TYR A 26 -3.33 -12.42 -18.63
CA TYR A 26 -4.60 -12.79 -19.27
C TYR A 26 -4.89 -11.99 -20.56
N GLY A 27 -3.89 -11.28 -21.11
CA GLY A 27 -4.01 -10.55 -22.37
C GLY A 27 -4.67 -9.16 -22.25
N ILE A 28 -5.11 -8.75 -21.07
CA ILE A 28 -5.70 -7.43 -20.83
C ILE A 28 -4.57 -6.42 -20.58
N LYS A 29 -4.41 -5.47 -21.48
CA LYS A 29 -3.32 -4.47 -21.46
C LYS A 29 -3.86 -3.09 -21.09
N PRO A 30 -4.02 -2.76 -19.79
CA PRO A 30 -4.46 -1.42 -19.39
C PRO A 30 -3.40 -0.37 -19.73
N GLY A 31 -3.89 0.82 -20.14
CA GLY A 31 -3.02 1.95 -20.52
C GLY A 31 -2.45 1.86 -21.94
N ILE A 32 -1.84 2.96 -22.37
CA ILE A 32 -1.27 3.13 -23.71
C ILE A 32 0.26 3.04 -23.73
N PHE A 33 0.90 3.19 -22.56
CA PHE A 33 2.35 3.13 -22.44
C PHE A 33 2.85 1.71 -22.23
N ARG A 34 4.12 1.48 -22.57
CA ARG A 34 4.82 0.24 -22.25
C ARG A 34 5.05 0.17 -20.75
N THR A 35 5.02 -1.04 -20.21
CA THR A 35 5.41 -1.28 -18.81
C THR A 35 6.92 -1.19 -18.65
N GLY A 36 7.38 -0.89 -17.44
CA GLY A 36 8.75 -1.14 -17.02
C GLY A 36 9.03 -2.64 -16.83
N GLU A 37 10.21 -2.96 -16.36
CA GLU A 37 10.71 -4.34 -16.19
C GLU A 37 9.83 -5.19 -15.28
N TYR A 38 9.42 -4.61 -14.13
CA TYR A 38 8.61 -5.31 -13.12
C TYR A 38 7.10 -5.10 -13.30
N ASN A 39 6.69 -4.23 -14.23
CA ASN A 39 5.30 -3.80 -14.38
C ASN A 39 4.73 -3.35 -13.01
N ALA A 40 5.45 -2.53 -12.29
CA ALA A 40 5.18 -2.07 -10.93
C ALA A 40 5.63 -0.60 -10.76
N ILE A 41 5.13 0.07 -9.72
CA ILE A 41 5.56 1.45 -9.41
C ILE A 41 7.04 1.51 -9.00
N THR A 42 7.61 0.41 -8.55
CA THR A 42 9.05 0.26 -8.25
C THR A 42 9.95 0.23 -9.50
N ASP A 43 9.38 0.26 -10.71
CA ASP A 43 10.14 0.56 -11.93
C ASP A 43 10.66 2.01 -11.94
N VAL A 44 10.05 2.90 -11.15
CA VAL A 44 10.55 4.26 -10.96
C VAL A 44 11.73 4.24 -9.97
N PRO A 45 12.94 4.66 -10.38
CA PRO A 45 14.11 4.63 -9.51
C PRO A 45 13.87 5.42 -8.21
N GLY A 46 14.22 4.80 -7.07
CA GLY A 46 14.09 5.41 -5.74
C GLY A 46 12.73 5.17 -5.06
N VAL A 47 11.69 4.75 -5.78
CA VAL A 47 10.41 4.39 -5.18
C VAL A 47 10.53 3.07 -4.43
N LYS A 48 10.07 3.05 -3.18
CA LYS A 48 10.02 1.85 -2.34
C LYS A 48 8.59 1.55 -1.92
N VAL A 49 8.26 0.27 -1.83
CA VAL A 49 6.96 -0.22 -1.35
C VAL A 49 7.20 -1.26 -0.26
N GLY A 50 6.52 -1.07 0.86
CA GLY A 50 6.43 -2.05 1.93
C GLY A 50 4.97 -2.45 2.16
N GLN A 51 4.75 -3.73 2.50
CA GLN A 51 3.41 -4.24 2.76
C GLN A 51 3.42 -5.13 4.00
N VAL A 52 2.38 -4.99 4.80
CA VAL A 52 2.06 -5.89 5.91
C VAL A 52 0.66 -6.42 5.68
N THR A 53 0.52 -7.74 5.66
CA THR A 53 -0.77 -8.42 5.57
C THR A 53 -1.08 -9.08 6.90
N ILE A 54 -2.28 -8.87 7.43
CA ILE A 54 -2.78 -9.45 8.66
C ILE A 54 -3.85 -10.48 8.29
N ILE A 55 -3.58 -11.75 8.58
CA ILE A 55 -4.49 -12.87 8.37
C ILE A 55 -4.57 -13.63 9.68
N GLU A 56 -5.71 -13.52 10.38
CA GLU A 56 -5.92 -14.16 11.67
C GLU A 56 -7.32 -14.79 11.70
N GLY A 57 -7.45 -15.99 12.25
CA GLY A 57 -8.71 -16.69 12.32
C GLY A 57 -9.42 -16.82 10.96
N GLU A 58 -10.75 -16.77 11.00
CA GLU A 58 -11.59 -16.91 9.81
C GLU A 58 -12.01 -15.58 9.19
N ASP A 59 -11.92 -14.48 9.92
CA ASP A 59 -12.55 -13.19 9.63
C ASP A 59 -11.60 -11.99 9.59
N VAL A 60 -10.32 -12.13 9.96
CA VAL A 60 -9.34 -11.03 9.85
C VAL A 60 -8.54 -11.16 8.55
N ARG A 61 -8.79 -10.25 7.61
CA ARG A 61 -8.14 -10.18 6.29
C ARG A 61 -7.92 -8.73 5.94
N THR A 62 -6.82 -8.15 6.41
CA THR A 62 -6.52 -6.72 6.25
C THR A 62 -5.03 -6.46 6.11
N GLY A 63 -4.62 -5.21 6.08
CA GLY A 63 -3.21 -4.85 6.00
C GLY A 63 -2.95 -3.39 5.71
N VAL A 64 -1.67 -3.10 5.48
CA VAL A 64 -1.17 -1.77 5.17
C VAL A 64 -0.16 -1.86 4.04
N THR A 65 -0.23 -0.91 3.11
CA THR A 65 0.81 -0.67 2.12
C THR A 65 1.41 0.71 2.36
N ALA A 66 2.73 0.79 2.43
CA ALA A 66 3.47 2.04 2.50
C ALA A 66 4.25 2.27 1.20
N ILE A 67 4.15 3.48 0.65
CA ILE A 67 4.87 3.89 -0.57
C ILE A 67 5.77 5.07 -0.19
N ILE A 68 7.07 4.91 -0.43
CA ILE A 68 8.07 5.96 -0.23
C ILE A 68 8.51 6.45 -1.61
N PRO A 69 8.19 7.70 -2.01
CA PRO A 69 8.46 8.21 -3.35
C PRO A 69 9.95 8.33 -3.70
N HIS A 70 10.83 8.56 -2.73
CA HIS A 70 12.29 8.61 -2.91
C HIS A 70 13.02 8.33 -1.60
N GLU A 71 14.33 8.08 -1.67
CA GLU A 71 15.15 7.64 -0.51
C GLU A 71 15.51 8.76 0.49
N GLY A 72 15.30 10.04 0.15
CA GLY A 72 15.63 11.16 1.02
C GLY A 72 14.59 11.40 2.12
N ASN A 73 14.87 12.39 2.98
CA ASN A 73 13.91 12.91 3.94
C ASN A 73 12.80 13.67 3.20
N LEU A 74 11.63 13.06 3.08
CA LEU A 74 10.49 13.58 2.31
C LEU A 74 9.99 14.92 2.82
N PHE A 75 10.08 15.18 4.12
CA PHE A 75 9.67 16.44 4.71
C PHE A 75 10.57 17.60 4.25
N ARG A 76 11.89 17.35 4.13
CA ARG A 76 12.89 18.35 3.71
C ARG A 76 12.99 18.46 2.20
N LEU A 77 12.82 17.35 1.50
CA LEU A 77 12.86 17.30 0.05
C LEU A 77 11.50 16.76 -0.44
N LYS A 78 10.54 17.67 -0.58
CA LYS A 78 9.17 17.32 -0.98
C LYS A 78 9.13 16.76 -2.39
N CYS A 79 8.27 15.76 -2.59
CA CYS A 79 8.05 15.17 -3.90
C CYS A 79 6.90 15.90 -4.64
N PRO A 80 7.08 16.32 -5.89
CA PRO A 80 5.97 16.80 -6.70
C PRO A 80 4.85 15.76 -6.74
N ALA A 81 3.62 16.20 -6.52
CA ALA A 81 2.47 15.32 -6.42
C ALA A 81 1.22 15.98 -6.99
N ALA A 82 0.31 15.15 -7.48
CA ALA A 82 -1.04 15.53 -7.85
C ALA A 82 -2.03 14.48 -7.36
N VAL A 83 -3.24 14.88 -7.10
CA VAL A 83 -4.34 13.99 -6.70
C VAL A 83 -5.50 14.12 -7.66
N TYR A 84 -6.15 13.00 -7.94
CA TYR A 84 -7.41 12.95 -8.65
C TYR A 84 -8.43 12.17 -7.82
N THR A 85 -9.53 12.80 -7.50
CA THR A 85 -10.62 12.18 -6.74
C THR A 85 -11.63 11.59 -7.69
N GLY A 86 -11.51 10.29 -7.98
CA GLY A 86 -12.45 9.55 -8.84
C GLY A 86 -13.74 9.16 -8.11
N ASN A 87 -13.68 9.05 -6.79
CA ASN A 87 -14.80 8.74 -5.91
C ASN A 87 -14.60 9.43 -4.55
N GLY A 88 -15.47 10.36 -4.21
CA GLY A 88 -15.40 11.15 -2.96
C GLY A 88 -16.05 10.48 -1.74
N PHE A 89 -16.52 9.23 -1.83
CA PHE A 89 -17.11 8.53 -0.70
C PHE A 89 -16.07 8.05 0.32
N GLY A 90 -14.89 7.67 -0.14
CA GLY A 90 -13.76 7.27 0.69
C GLY A 90 -12.99 8.46 1.27
N LYS A 91 -12.15 8.20 2.26
CA LYS A 91 -11.23 9.18 2.84
C LYS A 91 -9.88 9.14 2.11
N LEU A 92 -9.33 10.32 1.84
CA LEU A 92 -7.94 10.50 1.44
C LEU A 92 -7.37 11.65 2.26
N ALA A 93 -6.69 11.34 3.35
CA ALA A 93 -6.07 12.34 4.20
C ALA A 93 -4.86 12.99 3.51
N GLY A 94 -4.55 14.24 3.84
CA GLY A 94 -3.35 14.95 3.36
C GLY A 94 -3.47 15.55 1.95
N VAL A 95 -4.62 15.44 1.30
CA VAL A 95 -4.81 15.92 -0.09
C VAL A 95 -4.79 17.43 -0.21
N THR A 96 -5.16 18.17 0.83
CA THR A 96 -5.21 19.65 0.80
C THR A 96 -3.88 20.28 0.46
N GLN A 97 -2.76 19.74 0.98
CA GLN A 97 -1.43 20.21 0.61
C GLN A 97 -1.10 19.87 -0.84
N ILE A 98 -1.47 18.68 -1.31
CA ILE A 98 -1.21 18.26 -2.68
C ILE A 98 -1.98 19.14 -3.66
N GLU A 99 -3.25 19.42 -3.37
CA GLU A 99 -4.11 20.27 -4.22
C GLU A 99 -3.63 21.72 -4.26
N GLU A 100 -3.24 22.27 -3.11
CA GLU A 100 -2.85 23.67 -2.99
C GLU A 100 -1.39 23.92 -3.42
N LEU A 101 -0.46 23.03 -3.04
CA LEU A 101 0.97 23.24 -3.21
C LEU A 101 1.63 22.33 -4.26
N GLY A 102 0.91 21.35 -4.80
CA GLY A 102 1.43 20.44 -5.82
C GLY A 102 2.55 19.51 -5.33
N ASN A 103 2.63 19.24 -4.02
CA ASN A 103 3.67 18.38 -3.47
C ASN A 103 3.20 17.58 -2.26
N THR A 104 3.92 16.50 -1.94
CA THR A 104 3.78 15.73 -0.70
C THR A 104 5.09 15.74 0.09
N GLU A 105 4.98 15.71 1.42
CA GLU A 105 6.09 15.73 2.37
C GLU A 105 6.20 14.44 3.19
N SER A 106 5.38 13.45 2.87
CA SER A 106 5.25 12.21 3.65
C SER A 106 5.21 10.98 2.75
N PRO A 107 5.47 9.78 3.29
CA PRO A 107 5.05 8.53 2.67
C PRO A 107 3.54 8.53 2.40
N ILE A 108 3.12 7.70 1.44
CA ILE A 108 1.72 7.44 1.16
C ILE A 108 1.36 6.11 1.81
N ILE A 109 0.34 6.10 2.66
CA ILE A 109 -0.18 4.88 3.28
C ILE A 109 -1.52 4.52 2.67
N LEU A 110 -1.71 3.25 2.35
CA LEU A 110 -2.98 2.67 1.95
C LEU A 110 -3.38 1.60 2.96
N THR A 111 -4.59 1.68 3.48
CA THR A 111 -5.11 0.75 4.50
C THR A 111 -6.62 0.61 4.41
N ASN A 112 -7.26 -0.01 5.40
CA ASN A 112 -8.72 -0.12 5.43
C ASN A 112 -9.39 1.17 5.97
N THR A 113 -10.69 1.27 5.70
CA THR A 113 -11.53 2.44 5.99
C THR A 113 -11.47 2.90 7.46
N LEU A 114 -11.45 1.98 8.42
CA LEU A 114 -11.46 2.32 9.85
C LEU A 114 -10.06 2.48 10.45
N SER A 115 -9.01 2.30 9.64
CA SER A 115 -7.61 2.38 10.09
C SER A 115 -6.85 3.59 9.52
N VAL A 116 -7.56 4.54 8.87
CA VAL A 116 -6.94 5.77 8.36
C VAL A 116 -6.23 6.56 9.46
N ALA A 117 -6.82 6.65 10.65
CA ALA A 117 -6.23 7.35 11.79
C ALA A 117 -4.90 6.72 12.23
N GLN A 118 -4.82 5.38 12.25
CA GLN A 118 -3.59 4.65 12.55
C GLN A 118 -2.52 4.86 11.47
N GLY A 119 -2.95 4.92 10.20
CA GLY A 119 -2.06 5.27 9.10
C GLY A 119 -1.47 6.67 9.25
N ILE A 120 -2.28 7.66 9.66
CA ILE A 120 -1.82 9.03 9.94
C ILE A 120 -0.81 9.04 11.08
N GLU A 121 -1.11 8.35 12.19
CA GLU A 121 -0.21 8.24 13.35
C GLU A 121 1.14 7.61 12.96
N GLY A 122 1.11 6.52 12.19
CA GLY A 122 2.31 5.87 11.69
C GLY A 122 3.16 6.80 10.80
N VAL A 123 2.54 7.57 9.91
CA VAL A 123 3.25 8.56 9.07
C VAL A 123 3.88 9.66 9.89
N ILE A 124 3.15 10.20 10.87
CA ILE A 124 3.66 11.25 11.77
C ILE A 124 4.88 10.71 12.54
N THR A 125 4.74 9.54 13.16
CA THR A 125 5.83 8.89 13.91
C THR A 125 7.06 8.66 13.04
N TYR A 126 6.87 8.12 11.83
CA TYR A 126 7.95 7.94 10.86
C TYR A 126 8.63 9.26 10.50
N SER A 127 7.85 10.30 10.18
CA SER A 127 8.38 11.58 9.71
C SER A 127 9.13 12.34 10.80
N LEU A 128 8.60 12.34 12.02
CA LEU A 128 9.26 12.98 13.18
C LEU A 128 10.54 12.23 13.59
N GLY A 129 10.61 10.91 13.38
CA GLY A 129 11.79 10.10 13.64
C GLY A 129 12.93 10.27 12.61
N GLN A 130 12.71 10.98 11.50
CA GLN A 130 13.75 11.18 10.49
C GLN A 130 14.79 12.19 10.97
N LYS A 131 16.07 11.85 10.74
CA LYS A 131 17.19 12.78 11.00
C LYS A 131 16.96 14.10 10.26
N GLY A 132 17.11 15.21 10.94
CA GLY A 132 16.88 16.55 10.43
C GLY A 132 15.46 17.07 10.63
N ASN A 133 14.57 16.28 11.25
CA ASN A 133 13.21 16.69 11.57
C ASN A 133 12.99 17.02 13.06
N GLU A 134 14.04 17.19 13.83
CA GLU A 134 13.99 17.37 15.29
C GLU A 134 13.15 18.59 15.72
N SER A 135 12.99 19.57 14.84
CA SER A 135 12.21 20.80 15.09
C SER A 135 10.86 20.83 14.34
N VAL A 136 10.46 19.71 13.69
CA VAL A 136 9.21 19.66 12.95
C VAL A 136 8.05 19.55 13.91
N GLY A 137 7.07 20.43 13.76
CA GLY A 137 5.85 20.46 14.60
C GLY A 137 4.55 20.18 13.83
N SER A 138 4.63 19.86 12.53
CA SER A 138 3.47 19.58 11.69
C SER A 138 3.87 18.64 10.57
N VAL A 139 3.01 17.67 10.25
CA VAL A 139 3.19 16.74 9.13
C VAL A 139 1.83 16.51 8.46
N ASN A 140 1.77 16.72 7.15
CA ASN A 140 0.60 16.37 6.35
C ASN A 140 0.73 14.91 5.87
N ALA A 141 0.16 14.00 6.63
CA ALA A 141 0.17 12.58 6.35
C ALA A 141 -0.79 12.23 5.20
N VAL A 142 -0.29 11.59 4.16
CA VAL A 142 -1.12 11.10 3.04
C VAL A 142 -1.55 9.66 3.31
N VAL A 143 -2.86 9.46 3.54
CA VAL A 143 -3.42 8.13 3.85
C VAL A 143 -4.71 7.91 3.09
N GLY A 144 -4.70 6.89 2.22
CA GLY A 144 -5.88 6.44 1.47
C GLY A 144 -6.50 5.19 2.07
N GLU A 145 -7.75 4.93 1.70
CA GLU A 145 -8.51 3.80 2.21
C GLU A 145 -9.14 2.92 1.14
N THR A 146 -9.39 1.67 1.55
CA THR A 146 -10.29 0.74 0.85
C THR A 146 -11.15 0.03 1.88
N ASN A 147 -12.48 -0.03 1.66
CA ASN A 147 -13.35 -0.76 2.57
C ASN A 147 -13.19 -2.26 2.33
N ASP A 148 -12.62 -2.96 3.30
CA ASP A 148 -12.40 -4.42 3.29
C ASP A 148 -13.45 -5.20 4.10
N GLY A 149 -14.49 -4.53 4.62
CA GLY A 149 -15.48 -5.09 5.54
C GLY A 149 -16.32 -6.25 4.99
N SER A 150 -16.23 -6.57 3.70
CA SER A 150 -16.86 -7.78 3.13
C SER A 150 -16.03 -9.06 3.35
N LEU A 151 -14.74 -8.92 3.63
CA LEU A 151 -13.79 -10.01 3.82
C LEU A 151 -13.10 -9.97 5.19
N ASN A 152 -13.17 -8.83 5.88
CA ASN A 152 -12.46 -8.54 7.11
C ASN A 152 -13.43 -8.10 8.21
N ASP A 153 -13.20 -8.53 9.44
CA ASP A 153 -13.78 -7.87 10.62
C ASP A 153 -13.20 -6.45 10.77
N ILE A 154 -13.70 -5.54 9.95
CA ILE A 154 -13.23 -4.16 9.90
C ILE A 154 -13.45 -3.42 11.23
N ARG A 155 -14.48 -3.82 12.02
CA ARG A 155 -14.82 -3.21 13.30
C ARG A 155 -13.82 -3.56 14.40
N GLY A 156 -13.15 -4.70 14.28
CA GLY A 156 -12.07 -5.11 15.18
C GLY A 156 -10.83 -4.20 15.12
N ARG A 157 -10.69 -3.39 14.03
CA ARG A 157 -9.60 -2.42 13.85
C ARG A 157 -8.22 -3.01 14.10
N HIS A 158 -7.93 -4.12 13.41
CA HIS A 158 -6.74 -4.94 13.61
C HIS A 158 -5.43 -4.28 13.13
N VAL A 159 -5.51 -3.19 12.37
CA VAL A 159 -4.33 -2.37 12.01
C VAL A 159 -4.03 -1.41 13.17
N THR A 160 -2.82 -1.49 13.68
CA THR A 160 -2.28 -0.60 14.74
C THR A 160 -1.13 0.24 14.19
N ALA A 161 -0.84 1.38 14.84
CA ALA A 161 0.31 2.24 14.49
C ALA A 161 1.62 1.64 14.99
#